data_3d5b82774684bd9e2ee866e27f14d796
#
_entry.id   3d5b82774684bd9e2ee866e27f14d796
#
_cell.length_a   1.000
_cell.length_b   1.000
_cell.length_c   1.000
_cell.angle_alpha   90.00
_cell.angle_beta   90.00
_cell.angle_gamma   90.00
#
_symmetry.space_group_name_H-M   'P 1'
#
loop_
_entity.id
_entity.type
_entity.pdbx_description
1 polymer ?
#
loop_
_entity_poly.entity_id
_entity_poly.type
_entity_poly.pdbx_seq_one_letter_code
_entity_poly.pdbx_strand_id
1 'polypeptide(L)'
;MIRRATPADAEVLSALSRTCFTQTFEHLYDPADLEAFLDESYAPDILRAELEDPNRATWLLFEDATDEAGVPSSSPADHPNAPEPRGQAPASSATQAPIGYVTACPAHLPHPDVALGDGEIQRLYILQGHQGGGRGTALLNTALEWLERDGLRTLWIGVWSENYGAQRFYARHGFEIVGEYSFMVGNHADRELITRRPAQATR
;
A
#
# COMPACT_ATOMS: atom_id res chain seq x y z
N MET A 1 -0.77 12.23 -2.60
CA MET A 1 0.32 11.98 -3.59
C MET A 1 0.79 10.52 -3.52
N ILE A 2 1.04 9.84 -4.68
CA ILE A 2 1.61 8.48 -4.74
C ILE A 2 2.97 8.57 -5.43
N ARG A 3 4.00 7.87 -4.90
CA ARG A 3 5.30 7.72 -5.56
C ARG A 3 5.85 6.30 -5.45
N ARG A 4 6.70 5.91 -6.39
CA ARG A 4 7.44 4.65 -6.32
C ARG A 4 8.36 4.63 -5.10
N ALA A 5 8.37 3.53 -4.36
CA ALA A 5 9.35 3.29 -3.31
C ALA A 5 10.70 2.86 -3.91
N THR A 6 11.77 3.16 -3.19
CA THR A 6 13.15 2.83 -3.50
C THR A 6 13.77 2.05 -2.34
N PRO A 7 14.92 1.38 -2.49
CA PRO A 7 15.60 0.72 -1.38
C PRO A 7 15.87 1.60 -0.16
N ALA A 8 16.00 2.94 -0.37
CA ALA A 8 16.16 3.90 0.73
C ALA A 8 14.90 4.05 1.59
N ASP A 9 13.74 3.61 1.10
CA ASP A 9 12.46 3.67 1.82
C ASP A 9 12.22 2.43 2.70
N ALA A 10 13.15 1.46 2.77
CA ALA A 10 12.93 0.19 3.45
C ALA A 10 12.52 0.34 4.92
N GLU A 11 13.17 1.25 5.65
CA GLU A 11 12.85 1.51 7.07
C GLU A 11 11.43 2.08 7.25
N VAL A 12 11.08 3.07 6.44
CA VAL A 12 9.76 3.70 6.53
C VAL A 12 8.65 2.76 6.05
N LEU A 13 8.93 1.95 5.03
CA LEU A 13 8.01 0.92 4.56
C LEU A 13 7.82 -0.17 5.61
N SER A 14 8.89 -0.61 6.30
CA SER A 14 8.84 -1.56 7.40
C SER A 14 7.90 -1.06 8.51
N ALA A 15 8.14 0.14 9.01
CA ALA A 15 7.31 0.74 10.06
C ALA A 15 5.83 0.84 9.64
N LEU A 16 5.57 1.30 8.41
CA LEU A 16 4.22 1.40 7.87
C LEU A 16 3.54 0.02 7.74
N SER A 17 4.25 -0.96 7.19
CA SER A 17 3.71 -2.31 6.97
C SER A 17 3.36 -3.01 8.29
N ARG A 18 4.27 -2.95 9.27
CA ARG A 18 4.03 -3.47 10.62
C ARG A 18 2.82 -2.81 11.25
N THR A 19 2.72 -1.50 11.20
CA THR A 19 1.57 -0.76 11.75
C THR A 19 0.25 -1.15 11.06
N CYS A 20 0.22 -1.20 9.73
CA CYS A 20 -0.98 -1.56 8.98
C CYS A 20 -1.44 -2.99 9.29
N PHE A 21 -0.48 -3.94 9.36
CA PHE A 21 -0.78 -5.34 9.66
C PHE A 21 -1.30 -5.49 11.09
N THR A 22 -0.61 -4.91 12.07
CA THR A 22 -1.03 -4.92 13.48
C THR A 22 -2.42 -4.32 13.64
N GLN A 23 -2.69 -3.12 13.10
CA GLN A 23 -4.01 -2.50 13.17
C GLN A 23 -5.14 -3.37 12.62
N THR A 24 -4.82 -4.24 11.66
CA THR A 24 -5.82 -5.08 10.99
C THR A 24 -6.02 -6.42 11.70
N PHE A 25 -4.95 -7.02 12.21
CA PHE A 25 -4.93 -8.45 12.53
C PHE A 25 -4.48 -8.79 13.96
N GLU A 26 -3.96 -7.83 14.78
CA GLU A 26 -3.42 -8.15 16.12
C GLU A 26 -4.40 -8.91 17.02
N HIS A 27 -5.71 -8.69 16.83
CA HIS A 27 -6.74 -9.33 17.62
C HIS A 27 -6.92 -10.83 17.33
N LEU A 28 -6.27 -11.35 16.27
CA LEU A 28 -6.37 -12.75 15.85
C LEU A 28 -5.24 -13.62 16.39
N TYR A 29 -4.08 -13.03 16.72
CA TYR A 29 -2.85 -13.78 16.92
C TYR A 29 -2.33 -13.70 18.35
N ASP A 30 -1.61 -14.74 18.76
CA ASP A 30 -0.75 -14.65 19.93
C ASP A 30 0.31 -13.55 19.69
N PRO A 31 0.60 -12.69 20.67
CA PRO A 31 1.57 -11.60 20.50
C PRO A 31 2.97 -12.05 20.06
N ALA A 32 3.43 -13.22 20.51
CA ALA A 32 4.73 -13.74 20.12
C ALA A 32 4.75 -14.24 18.67
N ASP A 33 3.67 -14.90 18.22
CA ASP A 33 3.51 -15.35 16.84
C ASP A 33 3.39 -14.15 15.89
N LEU A 34 2.65 -13.12 16.31
CA LEU A 34 2.55 -11.87 15.55
C LEU A 34 3.91 -11.19 15.39
N GLU A 35 4.67 -11.03 16.47
CA GLU A 35 5.98 -10.36 16.41
C GLU A 35 6.97 -11.13 15.52
N ALA A 36 7.02 -12.46 15.65
CA ALA A 36 7.84 -13.31 14.79
C ALA A 36 7.45 -13.14 13.30
N PHE A 37 6.17 -13.17 12.99
CA PHE A 37 5.68 -12.94 11.62
C PHE A 37 6.06 -11.55 11.08
N LEU A 38 5.92 -10.50 11.91
CA LEU A 38 6.29 -9.13 11.52
C LEU A 38 7.79 -9.01 11.24
N ASP A 39 8.64 -9.70 12.02
CA ASP A 39 10.07 -9.74 11.79
C ASP A 39 10.45 -10.51 10.53
N GLU A 40 9.80 -11.64 10.26
CA GLU A 40 10.04 -12.45 9.07
C GLU A 40 9.53 -11.81 7.78
N SER A 41 8.45 -11.02 7.85
CA SER A 41 7.77 -10.49 6.65
C SER A 41 8.07 -9.03 6.37
N TYR A 42 8.39 -8.25 7.40
CA TYR A 42 8.51 -6.79 7.30
C TYR A 42 9.80 -6.22 7.89
N ALA A 43 10.81 -7.04 8.19
CA ALA A 43 12.12 -6.50 8.57
C ALA A 43 12.68 -5.59 7.46
N PRO A 44 13.37 -4.49 7.80
CA PRO A 44 13.90 -3.55 6.81
C PRO A 44 14.74 -4.20 5.72
N ASP A 45 15.58 -5.20 6.09
CA ASP A 45 16.44 -5.90 5.13
C ASP A 45 15.64 -6.76 4.15
N ILE A 46 14.56 -7.39 4.60
CA ILE A 46 13.63 -8.14 3.75
C ILE A 46 12.98 -7.20 2.73
N LEU A 47 12.43 -6.08 3.22
CA LEU A 47 11.77 -5.11 2.35
C LEU A 47 12.75 -4.40 1.41
N ARG A 48 14.01 -4.18 1.85
CA ARG A 48 15.06 -3.65 0.97
C ARG A 48 15.34 -4.60 -0.19
N ALA A 49 15.47 -5.89 0.08
CA ALA A 49 15.65 -6.90 -0.96
C ALA A 49 14.43 -6.96 -1.92
N GLU A 50 13.20 -6.87 -1.38
CA GLU A 50 12.00 -6.75 -2.23
C GLU A 50 11.99 -5.49 -3.10
N LEU A 51 12.47 -4.35 -2.59
CA LEU A 51 12.55 -3.09 -3.33
C LEU A 51 13.65 -3.08 -4.40
N GLU A 52 14.67 -3.93 -4.26
CA GLU A 52 15.75 -4.14 -5.24
C GLU A 52 15.37 -5.13 -6.34
N ASP A 53 14.33 -5.96 -6.14
CA ASP A 53 13.87 -6.92 -7.14
C ASP A 53 13.20 -6.19 -8.34
N PRO A 54 13.75 -6.29 -9.56
CA PRO A 54 13.19 -5.63 -10.74
C PRO A 54 11.81 -6.16 -11.14
N ASN A 55 11.43 -7.35 -10.68
CA ASN A 55 10.13 -7.95 -10.94
C ASN A 55 9.05 -7.52 -9.93
N ARG A 56 9.43 -6.72 -8.95
CA ARG A 56 8.52 -6.17 -7.93
C ARG A 56 8.41 -4.66 -8.02
N ALA A 57 7.30 -4.15 -7.52
CA ALA A 57 7.06 -2.72 -7.49
C ALA A 57 6.25 -2.35 -6.25
N THR A 58 6.74 -1.41 -5.47
CA THR A 58 6.02 -0.86 -4.33
C THR A 58 5.84 0.64 -4.50
N TRP A 59 4.67 1.16 -4.14
CA TRP A 59 4.37 2.59 -4.09
C TRP A 59 3.89 2.98 -2.72
N LEU A 60 4.32 4.15 -2.29
CA LEU A 60 3.93 4.79 -1.05
C LEU A 60 2.89 5.87 -1.34
N LEU A 61 1.85 5.91 -0.53
CA LEU A 61 0.82 6.94 -0.54
C LEU A 61 1.08 7.92 0.60
N PHE A 62 1.08 9.20 0.28
CA PHE A 62 1.18 10.31 1.23
C PHE A 62 -0.13 11.11 1.22
N GLU A 63 -0.43 11.76 2.33
CA GLU A 63 -1.50 12.76 2.31
C GLU A 63 -1.15 13.88 1.33
N ASP A 64 -2.15 14.42 0.68
CA ASP A 64 -1.95 15.68 -0.03
C ASP A 64 -1.72 16.76 1.02
N ALA A 65 -0.79 17.67 0.76
CA ALA A 65 -0.60 18.83 1.61
C ALA A 65 -1.94 19.61 1.58
N THR A 66 -2.76 19.40 2.60
CA THR A 66 -3.93 20.24 2.81
C THR A 66 -3.39 21.63 3.08
N ASP A 67 -3.82 22.61 2.30
CA ASP A 67 -3.70 24.01 2.65
C ASP A 67 -4.30 24.20 4.06
N GLU A 68 -3.46 24.20 5.07
CA GLU A 68 -3.79 24.80 6.36
C GLU A 68 -3.84 26.33 6.20
N ALA A 69 -4.73 26.80 5.35
CA ALA A 69 -5.04 28.20 5.16
C ALA A 69 -6.55 28.43 5.27
N GLY A 70 -7.09 28.05 6.41
CA GLY A 70 -8.46 28.35 6.82
C GLY A 70 -8.50 29.30 8.02
N VAL A 71 -7.65 30.32 8.05
CA VAL A 71 -7.84 31.46 8.95
C VAL A 71 -8.20 32.67 8.10
N PRO A 72 -9.40 33.25 8.22
CA PRO A 72 -9.70 34.48 7.52
C PRO A 72 -8.82 35.60 8.11
N SER A 73 -7.83 36.06 7.34
CA SER A 73 -7.08 37.25 7.63
C SER A 73 -8.00 38.45 7.56
N SER A 74 -8.42 38.94 8.73
CA SER A 74 -8.90 40.28 8.85
C SER A 74 -7.70 41.22 8.74
N SER A 75 -7.61 41.95 7.62
CA SER A 75 -6.68 43.07 7.49
C SER A 75 -6.88 44.14 8.58
N PRO A 76 -5.81 44.71 9.04
CA PRO A 76 -5.75 46.16 9.13
C PRO A 76 -4.57 46.77 8.37
N ALA A 77 -4.88 47.93 7.82
CA ALA A 77 -4.06 48.73 6.97
C ALA A 77 -2.77 49.28 7.59
N ASP A 78 -1.83 49.59 6.67
CA ASP A 78 -0.77 50.59 6.72
C ASP A 78 0.16 50.67 7.92
N HIS A 79 1.42 50.30 7.68
CA HIS A 79 2.56 51.14 8.02
C HIS A 79 3.79 50.78 7.15
N PRO A 80 4.49 51.75 6.54
CA PRO A 80 5.69 51.54 5.77
C PRO A 80 6.94 51.57 6.68
N ASN A 81 7.91 50.69 6.31
CA ASN A 81 9.32 50.77 6.71
C ASN A 81 9.79 49.89 7.88
N ALA A 82 10.22 48.69 7.56
CA ALA A 82 11.24 47.97 8.31
C ALA A 82 12.07 47.09 7.34
N PRO A 83 13.40 46.93 7.56
CA PRO A 83 14.31 46.32 6.59
C PRO A 83 14.14 44.81 6.49
N GLU A 84 14.29 44.27 5.29
CA GLU A 84 14.26 42.84 4.98
C GLU A 84 15.35 42.05 5.75
N PRO A 85 15.00 40.95 6.42
CA PRO A 85 16.00 40.00 6.92
C PRO A 85 16.47 39.13 5.75
N ARG A 86 17.77 39.20 5.46
CA ARG A 86 18.48 38.34 4.51
C ARG A 86 18.43 36.89 4.96
N GLY A 87 18.03 35.99 4.03
CA GLY A 87 18.54 34.65 3.93
C GLY A 87 18.16 33.70 5.07
N GLN A 88 16.90 33.26 5.10
CA GLN A 88 16.61 31.96 5.66
C GLN A 88 16.60 30.94 4.51
N ALA A 89 17.52 29.95 4.60
CA ALA A 89 17.46 28.76 3.79
C ALA A 89 16.06 28.12 3.94
N PRO A 90 15.51 27.48 2.89
CA PRO A 90 14.21 26.86 3.00
C PRO A 90 14.26 25.84 4.14
N ALA A 91 13.35 26.01 5.10
CA ALA A 91 13.14 25.06 6.16
C ALA A 91 13.01 23.66 5.55
N SER A 92 13.82 22.74 6.05
CA SER A 92 13.73 21.31 5.77
C SER A 92 12.25 20.90 5.70
N SER A 93 11.78 20.49 4.53
CA SER A 93 10.46 19.92 4.36
C SER A 93 10.41 18.72 5.31
N ALA A 94 9.64 18.81 6.38
CA ALA A 94 9.33 17.67 7.22
C ALA A 94 8.83 16.59 6.27
N THR A 95 9.59 15.51 6.11
CA THR A 95 9.25 14.42 5.19
C THR A 95 7.98 13.81 5.73
N GLN A 96 6.86 14.10 5.08
CA GLN A 96 5.55 13.58 5.48
C GLN A 96 5.60 12.07 5.49
N ALA A 97 5.15 11.44 6.58
CA ALA A 97 5.11 9.98 6.68
C ALA A 97 4.07 9.41 5.69
N PRO A 98 4.33 8.29 5.04
CA PRO A 98 3.35 7.64 4.19
C PRO A 98 2.20 7.06 5.02
N ILE A 99 1.00 7.12 4.45
CA ILE A 99 -0.26 6.65 5.08
C ILE A 99 -0.80 5.35 4.47
N GLY A 100 -0.13 4.81 3.47
CA GLY A 100 -0.51 3.56 2.81
C GLY A 100 0.50 3.15 1.76
N TYR A 101 0.34 1.94 1.26
CA TYR A 101 1.21 1.41 0.22
C TYR A 101 0.53 0.31 -0.57
N VAL A 102 1.08 0.00 -1.76
CA VAL A 102 0.72 -1.16 -2.57
C VAL A 102 1.99 -1.81 -3.10
N THR A 103 2.03 -3.16 -3.09
CA THR A 103 3.11 -3.96 -3.68
C THR A 103 2.54 -4.87 -4.76
N ALA A 104 3.13 -4.81 -5.95
CA ALA A 104 2.84 -5.66 -7.09
C ALA A 104 4.05 -6.54 -7.44
N CYS A 105 3.81 -7.80 -7.82
CA CYS A 105 4.85 -8.78 -8.14
C CYS A 105 4.33 -9.82 -9.15
N PRO A 106 5.17 -10.75 -9.63
CA PRO A 106 4.71 -11.96 -10.31
C PRO A 106 3.81 -12.78 -9.39
N ALA A 107 2.75 -13.38 -9.95
CA ALA A 107 1.80 -14.17 -9.17
C ALA A 107 2.45 -15.42 -8.58
N HIS A 108 2.16 -15.70 -7.31
CA HIS A 108 2.66 -16.86 -6.57
C HIS A 108 1.64 -17.49 -5.63
N LEU A 109 0.37 -17.05 -5.68
CA LEU A 109 -0.72 -17.65 -4.89
C LEU A 109 -0.89 -19.14 -5.23
N PRO A 110 -1.23 -19.99 -4.24
CA PRO A 110 -1.33 -21.44 -4.39
C PRO A 110 -2.62 -21.84 -5.11
N HIS A 111 -2.75 -21.48 -6.38
CA HIS A 111 -3.89 -21.85 -7.23
C HIS A 111 -3.39 -22.52 -8.52
N PRO A 112 -4.02 -23.63 -8.97
CA PRO A 112 -3.56 -24.37 -10.13
C PRO A 112 -3.56 -23.59 -11.45
N ASP A 113 -4.37 -22.56 -11.55
CA ASP A 113 -4.48 -21.70 -12.74
C ASP A 113 -3.47 -20.56 -12.77
N VAL A 114 -2.65 -20.35 -11.71
CA VAL A 114 -1.59 -19.35 -11.72
C VAL A 114 -0.53 -19.75 -12.74
N ALA A 115 -0.28 -18.89 -13.70
CA ALA A 115 0.63 -19.14 -14.81
C ALA A 115 1.83 -18.20 -14.81
N LEU A 116 2.89 -18.63 -15.49
CA LEU A 116 4.04 -17.76 -15.74
C LEU A 116 3.59 -16.51 -16.52
N GLY A 117 3.93 -15.36 -16.01
CA GLY A 117 3.54 -14.08 -16.60
C GLY A 117 2.29 -13.44 -15.98
N ASP A 118 1.57 -14.15 -15.12
CA ASP A 118 0.51 -13.56 -14.31
C ASP A 118 1.09 -12.58 -13.29
N GLY A 119 0.28 -11.60 -12.91
CA GLY A 119 0.64 -10.60 -11.91
C GLY A 119 -0.16 -10.73 -10.64
N GLU A 120 0.38 -10.21 -9.55
CA GLU A 120 -0.28 -10.22 -8.24
C GLU A 120 -0.18 -8.86 -7.56
N ILE A 121 -1.28 -8.44 -6.96
CA ILE A 121 -1.26 -7.41 -5.92
C ILE A 121 -1.04 -8.11 -4.59
N GLN A 122 0.20 -8.15 -4.16
CA GLN A 122 0.59 -8.89 -2.96
C GLN A 122 0.14 -8.20 -1.67
N ARG A 123 0.23 -6.87 -1.63
CA ARG A 123 -0.14 -6.05 -0.47
C ARG A 123 -0.81 -4.77 -0.92
N LEU A 124 -1.89 -4.38 -0.28
CA LEU A 124 -2.51 -3.06 -0.41
C LEU A 124 -3.07 -2.66 0.95
N TYR A 125 -2.42 -1.72 1.60
CA TYR A 125 -2.78 -1.26 2.93
C TYR A 125 -2.85 0.26 3.01
N ILE A 126 -3.78 0.75 3.81
CA ILE A 126 -3.91 2.15 4.19
C ILE A 126 -4.18 2.18 5.69
N LEU A 127 -3.45 3.01 6.42
CA LEU A 127 -3.61 3.20 7.87
C LEU A 127 -5.08 3.47 8.21
N GLN A 128 -5.53 2.93 9.34
CA GLN A 128 -6.85 3.24 9.89
C GLN A 128 -6.97 4.76 10.08
N GLY A 129 -8.15 5.30 9.80
CA GLY A 129 -8.39 6.75 9.81
C GLY A 129 -8.01 7.49 8.51
N HIS A 130 -7.17 6.89 7.64
CA HIS A 130 -6.78 7.45 6.35
C HIS A 130 -7.46 6.75 5.16
N GLN A 131 -8.36 5.81 5.42
CA GLN A 131 -9.12 5.10 4.40
C GLN A 131 -10.22 5.98 3.78
N GLY A 132 -10.74 5.58 2.61
CA GLY A 132 -11.74 6.36 1.89
C GLY A 132 -11.15 7.37 0.92
N GLY A 133 -11.98 8.32 0.42
CA GLY A 133 -11.54 9.36 -0.51
C GLY A 133 -10.93 8.87 -1.83
N GLY A 134 -11.19 7.62 -2.23
CA GLY A 134 -10.61 7.06 -3.47
C GLY A 134 -9.16 6.60 -3.35
N ARG A 135 -8.52 6.74 -2.19
CA ARG A 135 -7.09 6.41 -1.97
C ARG A 135 -6.73 4.97 -2.32
N GLY A 136 -7.57 4.00 -1.91
CA GLY A 136 -7.39 2.59 -2.26
C GLY A 136 -7.46 2.35 -3.77
N THR A 137 -8.41 2.98 -4.44
CA THR A 137 -8.55 2.90 -5.91
C THR A 137 -7.33 3.51 -6.62
N ALA A 138 -6.82 4.63 -6.13
CA ALA A 138 -5.62 5.26 -6.69
C ALA A 138 -4.39 4.34 -6.57
N LEU A 139 -4.15 3.75 -5.38
CA LEU A 139 -3.07 2.77 -5.18
C LEU A 139 -3.24 1.55 -6.09
N LEU A 140 -4.44 0.96 -6.11
CA LEU A 140 -4.72 -0.21 -6.93
C LEU A 140 -4.46 0.09 -8.41
N ASN A 141 -4.99 1.18 -8.95
CA ASN A 141 -4.79 1.55 -10.35
C ASN A 141 -3.32 1.74 -10.70
N THR A 142 -2.53 2.38 -9.82
CA THR A 142 -1.08 2.53 -10.01
C THR A 142 -0.38 1.17 -10.15
N ALA A 143 -0.76 0.20 -9.33
CA ALA A 143 -0.19 -1.14 -9.39
C ALA A 143 -0.67 -1.92 -10.64
N LEU A 144 -1.95 -1.77 -11.01
CA LEU A 144 -2.52 -2.39 -12.22
C LEU A 144 -1.85 -1.87 -13.48
N GLU A 145 -1.65 -0.56 -13.62
CA GLU A 145 -0.94 0.06 -14.74
C GLU A 145 0.48 -0.51 -14.89
N TRP A 146 1.19 -0.70 -13.79
CA TRP A 146 2.51 -1.29 -13.82
C TRP A 146 2.50 -2.77 -14.20
N LEU A 147 1.56 -3.55 -13.67
CA LEU A 147 1.42 -4.97 -13.99
C LEU A 147 1.05 -5.19 -15.46
N GLU A 148 0.26 -4.31 -16.04
CA GLU A 148 -0.23 -4.41 -17.42
C GLU A 148 0.60 -3.60 -18.45
N ARG A 149 1.72 -2.98 -18.02
CA ARG A 149 2.57 -2.12 -18.88
C ARG A 149 3.12 -2.81 -20.13
N ASP A 150 3.33 -4.12 -20.06
CA ASP A 150 3.85 -4.93 -21.15
C ASP A 150 2.75 -5.76 -21.84
N GLY A 151 1.49 -5.47 -21.58
CA GLY A 151 0.32 -6.15 -22.10
C GLY A 151 -0.60 -6.68 -21.01
N LEU A 152 -1.80 -7.03 -21.41
CA LEU A 152 -2.83 -7.55 -20.51
C LEU A 152 -2.44 -8.94 -20.00
N ARG A 153 -2.65 -9.17 -18.72
CA ARG A 153 -2.39 -10.45 -18.06
C ARG A 153 -3.45 -10.76 -17.01
N THR A 154 -3.54 -12.02 -16.61
CA THR A 154 -4.36 -12.40 -15.46
C THR A 154 -3.73 -11.84 -14.18
N LEU A 155 -4.57 -11.30 -13.32
CA LEU A 155 -4.15 -10.68 -12.06
C LEU A 155 -4.80 -11.37 -10.88
N TRP A 156 -4.03 -11.49 -9.81
CA TRP A 156 -4.39 -12.25 -8.62
C TRP A 156 -4.27 -11.40 -7.36
N ILE A 157 -5.11 -11.68 -6.38
CA ILE A 157 -5.07 -11.07 -5.03
C ILE A 157 -5.52 -12.12 -4.02
N GLY A 158 -4.75 -12.30 -2.94
CA GLY A 158 -5.20 -12.95 -1.72
C GLY A 158 -5.96 -11.96 -0.84
N VAL A 159 -7.05 -12.38 -0.21
CA VAL A 159 -7.82 -11.54 0.69
C VAL A 159 -8.40 -12.35 1.86
N TRP A 160 -8.19 -11.86 3.08
CA TRP A 160 -8.73 -12.49 4.27
C TRP A 160 -10.25 -12.68 4.17
N SER A 161 -10.71 -13.90 4.50
CA SER A 161 -12.11 -14.29 4.31
C SER A 161 -13.13 -13.46 5.11
N GLU A 162 -12.69 -12.78 6.17
CA GLU A 162 -13.55 -11.89 6.95
C GLU A 162 -13.41 -10.42 6.58
N ASN A 163 -12.50 -10.07 5.67
CA ASN A 163 -12.37 -8.71 5.16
C ASN A 163 -13.40 -8.43 4.05
N TYR A 164 -14.67 -8.40 4.43
CA TYR A 164 -15.77 -8.13 3.49
C TYR A 164 -15.66 -6.76 2.80
N GLY A 165 -14.96 -5.81 3.40
CA GLY A 165 -14.69 -4.50 2.82
C GLY A 165 -13.77 -4.61 1.60
N ALA A 166 -12.65 -5.30 1.76
CA ALA A 166 -11.69 -5.56 0.70
C ALA A 166 -12.28 -6.44 -0.41
N GLN A 167 -13.04 -7.49 -0.05
CA GLN A 167 -13.72 -8.34 -1.04
C GLN A 167 -14.64 -7.53 -1.95
N ARG A 168 -15.51 -6.66 -1.38
CA ARG A 168 -16.38 -5.77 -2.17
C ARG A 168 -15.58 -4.75 -2.99
N PHE A 169 -14.45 -4.28 -2.45
CA PHE A 169 -13.56 -3.38 -3.15
C PHE A 169 -12.96 -4.05 -4.40
N TYR A 170 -12.37 -5.22 -4.26
CA TYR A 170 -11.77 -5.95 -5.38
C TYR A 170 -12.81 -6.43 -6.40
N ALA A 171 -14.00 -6.86 -5.95
CA ALA A 171 -15.10 -7.22 -6.85
C ALA A 171 -15.50 -6.06 -7.79
N ARG A 172 -15.54 -4.81 -7.28
CA ARG A 172 -15.79 -3.63 -8.12
C ARG A 172 -14.70 -3.35 -9.16
N HIS A 173 -13.51 -3.93 -8.98
CA HIS A 173 -12.38 -3.83 -9.90
C HIS A 173 -12.21 -5.08 -10.79
N GLY A 174 -13.26 -5.93 -10.84
CA GLY A 174 -13.32 -7.09 -11.73
C GLY A 174 -12.62 -8.34 -11.21
N PHE A 175 -12.28 -8.40 -9.91
CA PHE A 175 -11.76 -9.61 -9.29
C PHE A 175 -12.90 -10.50 -8.79
N GLU A 176 -12.83 -11.78 -9.11
CA GLU A 176 -13.79 -12.81 -8.71
C GLU A 176 -13.12 -13.85 -7.82
N ILE A 177 -13.82 -14.34 -6.80
CA ILE A 177 -13.32 -15.40 -5.92
C ILE A 177 -13.27 -16.70 -6.72
N VAL A 178 -12.10 -17.35 -6.75
CA VAL A 178 -11.86 -18.59 -7.52
C VAL A 178 -11.31 -19.71 -6.67
N GLY A 179 -10.91 -19.45 -5.44
CA GLY A 179 -10.34 -20.44 -4.53
C GLY A 179 -10.10 -19.90 -3.14
N GLU A 180 -9.45 -20.70 -2.33
CA GLU A 180 -9.04 -20.33 -0.97
C GLU A 180 -7.79 -21.11 -0.57
N TYR A 181 -7.08 -20.62 0.45
CA TYR A 181 -5.94 -21.28 1.06
C TYR A 181 -5.80 -20.90 2.53
N SER A 182 -4.93 -21.58 3.24
CA SER A 182 -4.59 -21.22 4.62
C SER A 182 -3.33 -20.38 4.64
N PHE A 183 -3.42 -19.19 5.21
CA PHE A 183 -2.29 -18.32 5.50
C PHE A 183 -1.89 -18.49 6.96
N MET A 184 -0.62 -18.79 7.22
CA MET A 184 -0.14 -19.12 8.56
C MET A 184 0.55 -17.94 9.22
N VAL A 185 0.14 -17.64 10.47
CA VAL A 185 0.87 -16.74 11.38
C VAL A 185 1.14 -17.54 12.66
N GLY A 186 2.38 -17.97 12.85
CA GLY A 186 2.71 -18.94 13.89
C GLY A 186 1.87 -20.20 13.76
N ASN A 187 1.10 -20.51 14.80
CA ASN A 187 0.19 -21.65 14.84
C ASN A 187 -1.25 -21.35 14.39
N HIS A 188 -1.54 -20.10 14.05
CA HIS A 188 -2.87 -19.69 13.59
C HIS A 188 -2.98 -19.79 12.08
N ALA A 189 -4.05 -20.41 11.59
CA ALA A 189 -4.34 -20.58 10.17
C ALA A 189 -5.51 -19.66 9.77
N ASP A 190 -5.23 -18.58 9.07
CA ASP A 190 -6.25 -17.74 8.49
C ASP A 190 -6.76 -18.35 7.18
N ARG A 191 -8.07 -18.25 6.99
CA ARG A 191 -8.68 -18.57 5.71
C ARG A 191 -8.57 -17.37 4.79
N GLU A 192 -7.79 -17.53 3.71
CA GLU A 192 -7.62 -16.54 2.67
C GLU A 192 -8.38 -16.95 1.41
N LEU A 193 -9.11 -16.01 0.82
CA LEU A 193 -9.76 -16.19 -0.46
C LEU A 193 -8.80 -15.79 -1.59
N ILE A 194 -8.72 -16.63 -2.60
CA ILE A 194 -7.97 -16.32 -3.83
C ILE A 194 -8.93 -15.67 -4.81
N THR A 195 -8.59 -14.46 -5.25
CA THR A 195 -9.37 -13.74 -6.25
C THR A 195 -8.56 -13.57 -7.53
N ARG A 196 -9.26 -13.57 -8.67
CA ARG A 196 -8.68 -13.47 -10.00
C ARG A 196 -9.42 -12.44 -10.85
N ARG A 197 -8.66 -11.62 -11.57
CA ARG A 197 -9.14 -10.80 -12.68
C ARG A 197 -8.51 -11.32 -13.96
N PRO A 198 -9.26 -11.94 -14.89
CA PRO A 198 -8.71 -12.44 -16.15
C PRO A 198 -8.18 -11.30 -17.01
N ALA A 199 -7.19 -11.59 -17.87
CA ALA A 199 -6.75 -10.66 -18.90
C ALA A 199 -7.96 -10.26 -19.76
N GLN A 200 -8.35 -8.99 -19.72
CA GLN A 200 -9.49 -8.51 -20.51
C GLN A 200 -8.97 -8.11 -21.90
N ALA A 201 -9.40 -8.84 -22.92
CA ALA A 201 -9.22 -8.36 -24.28
C ALA A 201 -10.03 -7.06 -24.44
N THR A 202 -9.37 -5.98 -24.88
CA THR A 202 -10.03 -4.73 -25.25
C THR A 202 -11.05 -5.07 -26.34
N ARG A 203 -12.36 -4.85 -26.05
CA ARG A 203 -13.43 -4.98 -27.04
C ARG A 203 -13.42 -3.80 -28.00
#